data_ca752fc6d8ee9c2a044e01b5cd907a77
#
_entry.id   ca752fc6d8ee9c2a044e01b5cd907a77
#
_cell.length_a   1.000
_cell.length_b   1.000
_cell.length_c   1.000
_cell.angle_alpha   90.00
_cell.angle_beta   90.00
_cell.angle_gamma   90.00
#
_symmetry.space_group_name_H-M   'P 1'
#
loop_
_entity.id
_entity.type
_entity.pdbx_description
1 polymer ?
#
loop_
_entity_poly.entity_id
_entity_poly.type
_entity_poly.pdbx_seq_one_letter_code
_entity_poly.pdbx_strand_id
1 'polypeptide(L)'
;RASTLERDGFRFDMGPSWYLMPDVFERFFGYFGHEPTDFYDLEQLDPHYRVFFKDGDRADMRGDRAHVRELFESYSEGAGAAFDDYIATSERHYGTAMEHFVYEDRHRLRDWLDPAVLQAAPVGLKLLGSMQGHVENYFDHPKLQQLVQYTLVFLGGAPANTPALYNIMSHVDVDLGVYYPDGGMAAVVDAVADLATDRGTTIETGAEVAEISKRRTGFLVETVEGDTYNPEVVVSNADYAHTELDLLPAHERQGDADYWDSRTYAPSAFLLYLGVEGDVDPLTHHTLVLPEDWDPHFERIFDAPAWPRDPAYYCCVPSATDESVAPAGHSNLFVLVPIAPDLEDGPQTRDRFRDRI
;
A
#
# COMPACT_ATOMS: atom_id res chain seq x y z
N ARG A 1 9.78 3.07 8.96
CA ARG A 1 9.32 2.85 7.58
C ARG A 1 8.45 4.00 7.06
N ALA A 2 7.68 4.68 7.88
CA ALA A 2 7.03 5.93 7.54
C ALA A 2 7.90 7.07 8.09
N SER A 3 8.93 7.45 7.36
CA SER A 3 9.87 8.50 7.72
C SER A 3 9.87 9.58 6.65
N THR A 4 10.46 10.70 6.95
CA THR A 4 10.55 11.85 6.04
C THR A 4 11.99 12.03 5.59
N LEU A 5 12.20 12.30 4.30
CA LEU A 5 13.46 12.75 3.73
C LEU A 5 13.36 14.26 3.44
N GLU A 6 14.18 15.05 4.12
CA GLU A 6 14.31 16.48 3.85
C GLU A 6 15.67 16.79 3.24
N ARG A 7 15.66 17.45 2.09
CA ARG A 7 16.88 17.84 1.39
C ARG A 7 16.66 19.07 0.51
N ASP A 8 17.52 20.03 0.64
CA ASP A 8 17.54 21.25 -0.19
C ASP A 8 16.17 22.00 -0.25
N GLY A 9 15.41 21.95 0.85
CA GLY A 9 14.08 22.55 0.97
C GLY A 9 12.92 21.69 0.44
N PHE A 10 13.21 20.50 -0.10
CA PHE A 10 12.21 19.52 -0.46
C PHE A 10 11.96 18.56 0.69
N ARG A 11 10.71 18.13 0.83
CA ARG A 11 10.25 17.11 1.77
C ARG A 11 9.58 15.97 1.04
N PHE A 12 9.94 14.74 1.38
CA PHE A 12 9.37 13.52 0.81
C PHE A 12 8.97 12.57 1.93
N ASP A 13 7.77 12.03 1.86
CA ASP A 13 7.41 10.87 2.67
C ASP A 13 8.10 9.62 2.11
N MET A 14 8.80 8.90 2.99
CA MET A 14 9.44 7.63 2.63
C MET A 14 8.57 6.47 3.14
N GLY A 15 7.82 5.86 2.24
CA GLY A 15 6.93 4.74 2.56
C GLY A 15 5.54 4.94 1.95
N PRO A 16 4.46 4.81 2.75
CA PRO A 16 3.12 5.01 2.24
C PRO A 16 2.92 6.44 1.73
N SER A 17 2.19 6.57 0.62
CA SER A 17 1.85 7.85 -0.02
C SER A 17 0.36 7.98 -0.31
N TRP A 18 -0.42 6.91 -0.10
CA TRP A 18 -1.85 6.88 -0.29
C TRP A 18 -2.57 6.84 1.06
N TYR A 19 -3.45 7.80 1.30
CA TYR A 19 -4.36 7.75 2.43
C TYR A 19 -5.71 7.21 1.94
N LEU A 20 -5.97 5.96 2.28
CA LEU A 20 -7.16 5.20 1.89
C LEU A 20 -7.90 4.74 3.15
N MET A 21 -9.19 4.39 3.01
CA MET A 21 -10.01 3.85 4.10
C MET A 21 -10.08 4.79 5.31
N PRO A 22 -10.53 6.05 5.14
CA PRO A 22 -10.61 7.03 6.23
C PRO A 22 -11.44 6.53 7.43
N ASP A 23 -12.45 5.71 7.18
CA ASP A 23 -13.29 5.05 8.18
C ASP A 23 -12.50 4.19 9.19
N VAL A 24 -11.40 3.59 8.75
CA VAL A 24 -10.51 2.80 9.63
C VAL A 24 -9.74 3.71 10.58
N PHE A 25 -9.27 4.86 10.10
CA PHE A 25 -8.61 5.86 10.95
C PHE A 25 -9.61 6.51 11.91
N GLU A 26 -10.80 6.87 11.45
CA GLU A 26 -11.91 7.36 12.31
C GLU A 26 -12.21 6.36 13.42
N ARG A 27 -12.31 5.08 13.10
CA ARG A 27 -12.51 4.03 14.09
C ARG A 27 -11.35 3.92 15.07
N PHE A 28 -10.10 4.01 14.59
CA PHE A 28 -8.92 3.96 15.46
C PHE A 28 -8.91 5.11 16.45
N PHE A 29 -9.02 6.35 15.99
CA PHE A 29 -9.04 7.52 16.86
C PHE A 29 -10.27 7.53 17.78
N GLY A 30 -11.42 7.04 17.28
CA GLY A 30 -12.66 6.88 18.03
C GLY A 30 -12.55 5.99 19.27
N TYR A 31 -11.68 4.96 19.27
CA TYR A 31 -11.40 4.17 20.48
C TYR A 31 -10.80 5.01 21.62
N PHE A 32 -10.20 6.12 21.31
CA PHE A 32 -9.58 7.03 22.26
C PHE A 32 -10.40 8.29 22.52
N GLY A 33 -11.56 8.42 21.88
CA GLY A 33 -12.47 9.56 22.03
C GLY A 33 -12.06 10.77 21.20
N HIS A 34 -11.33 10.54 20.09
CA HIS A 34 -10.86 11.53 19.14
C HIS A 34 -11.36 11.25 17.74
N GLU A 35 -11.19 12.23 16.85
CA GLU A 35 -11.35 12.12 15.40
C GLU A 35 -10.02 12.43 14.74
N PRO A 36 -9.72 11.90 13.51
CA PRO A 36 -8.50 12.25 12.78
C PRO A 36 -8.29 13.76 12.65
N THR A 37 -9.37 14.52 12.47
CA THR A 37 -9.40 15.99 12.35
C THR A 37 -9.01 16.73 13.61
N ASP A 38 -8.89 16.07 14.76
CA ASP A 38 -8.28 16.66 15.96
C ASP A 38 -6.75 16.80 15.80
N PHE A 39 -6.14 16.11 14.84
CA PHE A 39 -4.69 16.03 14.67
C PHE A 39 -4.21 16.51 13.31
N TYR A 40 -4.93 16.25 12.21
CA TYR A 40 -4.58 16.66 10.87
C TYR A 40 -5.83 16.85 10.00
N ASP A 41 -5.74 17.76 9.06
CA ASP A 41 -6.79 17.94 8.05
C ASP A 41 -6.59 16.96 6.89
N LEU A 42 -7.69 16.55 6.24
CA LEU A 42 -7.68 15.68 5.07
C LEU A 42 -8.23 16.40 3.86
N GLU A 43 -7.47 16.44 2.78
CA GLU A 43 -7.94 16.88 1.47
C GLU A 43 -8.28 15.68 0.60
N GLN A 44 -9.52 15.64 0.09
CA GLN A 44 -9.90 14.64 -0.91
C GLN A 44 -9.34 15.04 -2.27
N LEU A 45 -8.59 14.15 -2.89
CA LEU A 45 -7.94 14.42 -4.18
C LEU A 45 -8.95 14.36 -5.34
N ASP A 46 -8.84 15.29 -6.30
CA ASP A 46 -9.59 15.24 -7.55
C ASP A 46 -8.68 15.67 -8.74
N PRO A 47 -8.36 14.76 -9.67
CA PRO A 47 -8.74 13.35 -9.65
C PRO A 47 -8.07 12.59 -8.50
N HIS A 48 -8.67 11.49 -8.04
CA HIS A 48 -8.05 10.55 -7.10
C HIS A 48 -6.67 10.13 -7.61
N TYR A 49 -6.61 9.80 -8.90
CA TYR A 49 -5.36 9.57 -9.62
C TYR A 49 -5.58 9.66 -11.13
N ARG A 50 -4.47 9.85 -11.83
CA ARG A 50 -4.40 9.85 -13.30
C ARG A 50 -3.63 8.65 -13.78
N VAL A 51 -4.08 8.04 -14.86
CA VAL A 51 -3.39 6.96 -15.54
C VAL A 51 -2.96 7.40 -16.93
N PHE A 52 -1.69 7.29 -17.25
CA PHE A 52 -1.18 7.37 -18.59
C PHE A 52 -0.91 5.96 -19.10
N PHE A 53 -1.49 5.63 -20.24
CA PHE A 53 -1.13 4.43 -20.97
C PHE A 53 -0.02 4.76 -21.97
N LYS A 54 0.92 3.85 -22.14
CA LYS A 54 2.10 4.12 -23.00
C LYS A 54 1.78 4.18 -24.49
N ASP A 55 0.55 3.92 -24.92
CA ASP A 55 0.03 4.21 -26.26
C ASP A 55 -0.39 5.68 -26.44
N GLY A 56 -0.28 6.49 -25.39
CA GLY A 56 -0.59 7.91 -25.40
C GLY A 56 -1.99 8.28 -24.89
N ASP A 57 -2.78 7.30 -24.47
CA ASP A 57 -4.09 7.51 -23.87
C ASP A 57 -4.01 7.87 -22.40
N ARG A 58 -5.08 8.47 -21.85
CA ARG A 58 -5.15 8.96 -20.48
C ARG A 58 -6.53 8.74 -19.87
N ALA A 59 -6.55 8.29 -18.62
CA ALA A 59 -7.76 8.17 -17.82
C ALA A 59 -7.61 8.92 -16.49
N ASP A 60 -8.60 9.73 -16.12
CA ASP A 60 -8.70 10.39 -14.82
C ASP A 60 -9.73 9.66 -13.97
N MET A 61 -9.29 9.00 -12.90
CA MET A 61 -10.17 8.36 -11.92
C MET A 61 -10.57 9.38 -10.86
N ARG A 62 -11.88 9.58 -10.70
CA ARG A 62 -12.45 10.60 -9.81
C ARG A 62 -13.41 9.97 -8.81
N GLY A 63 -13.70 10.66 -7.70
CA GLY A 63 -14.71 10.25 -6.72
C GLY A 63 -16.16 10.36 -7.21
N ASP A 64 -16.38 10.77 -8.45
CA ASP A 64 -17.69 10.83 -9.09
C ASP A 64 -17.94 9.53 -9.90
N ARG A 65 -18.78 8.65 -9.36
CA ARG A 65 -19.18 7.40 -10.05
C ARG A 65 -19.74 7.66 -11.45
N ALA A 66 -20.46 8.75 -11.68
CA ALA A 66 -21.02 9.05 -12.99
C ALA A 66 -19.91 9.34 -14.01
N HIS A 67 -18.89 10.09 -13.61
CA HIS A 67 -17.72 10.33 -14.44
C HIS A 67 -16.97 9.04 -14.78
N VAL A 68 -16.70 8.18 -13.79
CA VAL A 68 -15.99 6.92 -14.01
C VAL A 68 -16.82 5.97 -14.90
N ARG A 69 -18.14 5.93 -14.69
CA ARG A 69 -19.05 5.16 -15.53
C ARG A 69 -19.00 5.62 -17.00
N GLU A 70 -19.01 6.92 -17.25
CA GLU A 70 -18.88 7.48 -18.61
C GLU A 70 -17.50 7.20 -19.22
N LEU A 71 -16.45 7.27 -18.41
CA LEU A 71 -15.10 6.90 -18.82
C LEU A 71 -15.05 5.42 -19.28
N PHE A 72 -15.63 4.50 -18.50
CA PHE A 72 -15.68 3.07 -18.86
C PHE A 72 -16.49 2.83 -20.15
N GLU A 73 -17.66 3.47 -20.27
CA GLU A 73 -18.49 3.40 -21.48
C GLU A 73 -17.75 3.91 -22.72
N SER A 74 -16.86 4.89 -22.57
CA SER A 74 -16.06 5.43 -23.69
C SER A 74 -15.04 4.45 -24.26
N TYR A 75 -14.59 3.47 -23.47
CA TYR A 75 -13.66 2.41 -23.90
C TYR A 75 -14.37 1.24 -24.57
N SER A 76 -15.58 0.89 -24.11
CA SER A 76 -16.34 -0.23 -24.64
C SER A 76 -17.84 -0.05 -24.39
N GLU A 77 -18.67 -0.31 -25.37
CA GLU A 77 -20.14 -0.26 -25.27
C GLU A 77 -20.61 -1.22 -24.16
N GLY A 78 -21.41 -0.72 -23.25
CA GLY A 78 -21.95 -1.48 -22.10
C GLY A 78 -21.01 -1.58 -20.90
N ALA A 79 -19.76 -1.10 -21.00
CA ALA A 79 -18.81 -1.17 -19.90
C ALA A 79 -19.18 -0.24 -18.73
N GLY A 80 -19.93 0.83 -18.97
CA GLY A 80 -20.48 1.66 -17.90
C GLY A 80 -21.48 0.93 -17.01
N ALA A 81 -22.35 0.09 -17.59
CA ALA A 81 -23.27 -0.74 -16.82
C ALA A 81 -22.53 -1.88 -16.08
N ALA A 82 -21.53 -2.48 -16.73
CA ALA A 82 -20.68 -3.49 -16.11
C ALA A 82 -19.89 -2.91 -14.92
N PHE A 83 -19.45 -1.65 -15.01
CA PHE A 83 -18.79 -0.93 -13.92
C PHE A 83 -19.73 -0.75 -12.71
N ASP A 84 -20.99 -0.35 -12.94
CA ASP A 84 -21.99 -0.23 -11.87
C ASP A 84 -22.17 -1.57 -11.12
N ASP A 85 -22.28 -2.68 -11.85
CA ASP A 85 -22.41 -4.03 -11.27
C ASP A 85 -21.15 -4.48 -10.54
N TYR A 86 -19.97 -4.16 -11.08
CA TYR A 86 -18.68 -4.46 -10.50
C TYR A 86 -18.48 -3.74 -9.16
N ILE A 87 -18.71 -2.42 -9.13
CA ILE A 87 -18.57 -1.60 -7.91
C ILE A 87 -19.61 -1.99 -6.86
N ALA A 88 -20.87 -2.23 -7.22
CA ALA A 88 -21.87 -2.73 -6.28
C ALA A 88 -21.50 -4.10 -5.68
N THR A 89 -20.77 -4.92 -6.42
CA THR A 89 -20.24 -6.20 -5.93
C THR A 89 -19.08 -5.98 -4.97
N SER A 90 -18.16 -5.07 -5.31
CA SER A 90 -17.02 -4.66 -4.50
C SER A 90 -17.46 -4.07 -3.14
N GLU A 91 -18.45 -3.20 -3.14
CA GLU A 91 -19.07 -2.61 -1.94
C GLU A 91 -19.64 -3.69 -1.00
N ARG A 92 -20.39 -4.64 -1.53
CA ARG A 92 -20.93 -5.77 -0.73
C ARG A 92 -19.81 -6.64 -0.14
N HIS A 93 -18.75 -6.90 -0.91
CA HIS A 93 -17.60 -7.67 -0.43
C HIS A 93 -16.85 -6.92 0.67
N TYR A 94 -16.66 -5.61 0.51
CA TYR A 94 -16.05 -4.76 1.52
C TYR A 94 -16.85 -4.78 2.83
N GLY A 95 -18.15 -4.49 2.76
CA GLY A 95 -19.02 -4.52 3.94
C GLY A 95 -18.98 -5.88 4.67
N THR A 96 -19.06 -6.98 3.92
CA THR A 96 -18.97 -8.33 4.49
C THR A 96 -17.61 -8.60 5.13
N ALA A 97 -16.52 -8.16 4.49
CA ALA A 97 -15.17 -8.34 5.02
C ALA A 97 -14.97 -7.55 6.31
N MET A 98 -15.38 -6.28 6.34
CA MET A 98 -15.24 -5.41 7.50
C MET A 98 -16.12 -5.85 8.68
N GLU A 99 -17.38 -6.26 8.42
CA GLU A 99 -18.31 -6.67 9.47
C GLU A 99 -17.96 -8.01 10.10
N HIS A 100 -17.46 -8.97 9.30
CA HIS A 100 -17.38 -10.35 9.76
C HIS A 100 -15.96 -10.93 9.84
N PHE A 101 -14.95 -10.31 9.21
CA PHE A 101 -13.64 -10.92 9.09
C PHE A 101 -12.48 -10.04 9.57
N VAL A 102 -12.47 -8.75 9.26
CA VAL A 102 -11.31 -7.89 9.51
C VAL A 102 -11.11 -7.62 11.00
N TYR A 103 -12.19 -7.44 11.76
CA TYR A 103 -12.15 -7.10 13.17
C TYR A 103 -12.46 -8.26 14.11
N GLU A 104 -12.63 -9.48 13.56
CA GLU A 104 -13.01 -10.66 14.33
C GLU A 104 -11.88 -11.70 14.35
N ASP A 105 -11.42 -12.03 15.56
CA ASP A 105 -10.46 -13.12 15.76
C ASP A 105 -11.14 -14.49 15.64
N ARG A 106 -10.65 -15.35 14.74
CA ARG A 106 -11.19 -16.70 14.48
C ARG A 106 -10.10 -17.75 14.70
N HIS A 107 -9.79 -18.02 15.95
CA HIS A 107 -8.72 -18.96 16.33
C HIS A 107 -9.15 -20.43 16.39
N ARG A 108 -10.45 -20.72 16.46
CA ARG A 108 -10.96 -22.08 16.64
C ARG A 108 -11.85 -22.47 15.47
N LEU A 109 -11.82 -23.75 15.08
CA LEU A 109 -12.68 -24.28 14.03
C LEU A 109 -14.18 -23.96 14.24
N ARG A 110 -14.63 -23.93 15.50
CA ARG A 110 -16.01 -23.56 15.83
C ARG A 110 -16.38 -22.12 15.45
N ASP A 111 -15.41 -21.20 15.43
CA ASP A 111 -15.62 -19.79 15.12
C ASP A 111 -15.96 -19.61 13.62
N TRP A 112 -15.62 -20.61 12.78
CA TRP A 112 -15.96 -20.71 11.37
C TRP A 112 -17.35 -21.32 11.13
N LEU A 113 -18.02 -21.86 12.19
CA LEU A 113 -19.36 -22.39 12.13
C LEU A 113 -20.42 -21.34 12.51
N ASP A 114 -20.02 -20.08 12.68
CA ASP A 114 -20.92 -18.96 12.88
C ASP A 114 -21.90 -18.87 11.69
N PRO A 115 -23.21 -18.70 11.93
CA PRO A 115 -24.21 -18.58 10.86
C PRO A 115 -23.89 -17.47 9.85
N ALA A 116 -23.31 -16.35 10.28
CA ALA A 116 -22.91 -15.25 9.40
C ALA A 116 -21.77 -15.67 8.47
N VAL A 117 -20.76 -16.40 8.99
CA VAL A 117 -19.65 -16.96 8.19
C VAL A 117 -20.18 -17.99 7.19
N LEU A 118 -21.07 -18.87 7.62
CA LEU A 118 -21.66 -19.89 6.74
C LEU A 118 -22.52 -19.23 5.63
N GLN A 119 -23.18 -18.13 5.92
CA GLN A 119 -23.94 -17.36 4.93
C GLN A 119 -23.01 -16.63 3.95
N ALA A 120 -21.85 -16.17 4.39
CA ALA A 120 -20.81 -15.54 3.55
C ALA A 120 -19.99 -16.58 2.75
N ALA A 121 -19.97 -17.85 3.15
CA ALA A 121 -19.13 -18.89 2.55
C ALA A 121 -19.26 -19.05 1.01
N PRO A 122 -20.45 -18.98 0.38
CA PRO A 122 -20.56 -19.05 -1.08
C PRO A 122 -19.87 -17.89 -1.79
N VAL A 123 -19.85 -16.71 -1.18
CA VAL A 123 -19.14 -15.53 -1.66
C VAL A 123 -17.63 -15.76 -1.47
N GLY A 124 -17.22 -16.19 -0.28
CA GLY A 124 -15.81 -16.50 0.03
C GLY A 124 -15.20 -17.50 -0.93
N LEU A 125 -15.93 -18.55 -1.31
CA LEU A 125 -15.45 -19.55 -2.28
C LEU A 125 -15.21 -18.96 -3.68
N LYS A 126 -16.06 -18.03 -4.13
CA LYS A 126 -15.86 -17.32 -5.41
C LYS A 126 -14.64 -16.38 -5.34
N LEU A 127 -14.38 -15.80 -4.19
CA LEU A 127 -13.27 -14.87 -3.95
C LEU A 127 -11.91 -15.58 -3.82
N LEU A 128 -11.87 -16.92 -3.75
CA LEU A 128 -10.64 -17.72 -3.85
C LEU A 128 -10.11 -17.85 -5.29
N GLY A 129 -10.90 -17.49 -6.31
CA GLY A 129 -10.44 -17.37 -7.69
C GLY A 129 -9.44 -16.23 -7.84
N SER A 130 -8.79 -16.12 -9.03
CA SER A 130 -7.89 -15.01 -9.31
C SER A 130 -8.65 -13.70 -9.54
N MET A 131 -7.99 -12.58 -9.22
CA MET A 131 -8.51 -11.24 -9.51
C MET A 131 -8.69 -11.04 -11.02
N GLN A 132 -7.73 -11.51 -11.83
CA GLN A 132 -7.84 -11.49 -13.28
C GLN A 132 -9.14 -12.16 -13.77
N GLY A 133 -9.37 -13.43 -13.39
CA GLY A 133 -10.58 -14.14 -13.81
C GLY A 133 -11.87 -13.51 -13.26
N HIS A 134 -11.82 -12.83 -12.11
CA HIS A 134 -12.96 -12.07 -11.60
C HIS A 134 -13.27 -10.86 -12.49
N VAL A 135 -12.26 -10.08 -12.84
CA VAL A 135 -12.38 -8.84 -13.64
C VAL A 135 -12.77 -9.13 -15.09
N GLU A 136 -12.26 -10.21 -15.67
CA GLU A 136 -12.62 -10.68 -17.02
C GLU A 136 -14.12 -11.03 -17.18
N ASN A 137 -14.84 -11.29 -16.08
CA ASN A 137 -16.29 -11.48 -16.15
C ASN A 137 -17.07 -10.18 -16.36
N TYR A 138 -16.44 -9.02 -16.16
CA TYR A 138 -17.07 -7.70 -16.29
C TYR A 138 -16.52 -6.92 -17.48
N PHE A 139 -15.23 -7.02 -17.78
CA PHE A 139 -14.55 -6.18 -18.75
C PHE A 139 -13.68 -6.98 -19.70
N ASP A 140 -13.96 -6.84 -21.01
CA ASP A 140 -13.14 -7.43 -22.09
C ASP A 140 -11.98 -6.49 -22.47
N HIS A 141 -12.12 -5.16 -22.25
CA HIS A 141 -11.13 -4.17 -22.67
C HIS A 141 -9.93 -4.13 -21.74
N PRO A 142 -8.67 -4.31 -22.23
CA PRO A 142 -7.48 -4.44 -21.37
C PRO A 142 -7.26 -3.24 -20.44
N LYS A 143 -7.45 -2.01 -20.92
CA LYS A 143 -7.29 -0.81 -20.09
C LYS A 143 -8.27 -0.76 -18.92
N LEU A 144 -9.52 -1.20 -19.14
CA LEU A 144 -10.52 -1.27 -18.07
C LEU A 144 -10.13 -2.31 -17.02
N GLN A 145 -9.58 -3.44 -17.46
CA GLN A 145 -9.03 -4.44 -16.54
C GLN A 145 -7.86 -3.86 -15.73
N GLN A 146 -6.94 -3.12 -16.37
CA GLN A 146 -5.82 -2.47 -15.68
C GLN A 146 -6.31 -1.42 -14.67
N LEU A 147 -7.31 -0.60 -15.01
CA LEU A 147 -7.86 0.44 -14.13
C LEU A 147 -8.44 -0.12 -12.82
N VAL A 148 -9.02 -1.32 -12.81
CA VAL A 148 -9.58 -1.94 -11.60
C VAL A 148 -8.62 -2.91 -10.89
N GLN A 149 -7.44 -3.13 -11.47
CA GLN A 149 -6.42 -4.06 -10.93
C GLN A 149 -5.11 -3.36 -10.54
N TYR A 150 -4.95 -2.07 -10.82
CA TYR A 150 -3.68 -1.37 -10.61
C TYR A 150 -3.15 -1.46 -9.17
N THR A 151 -4.05 -1.51 -8.19
CA THR A 151 -3.69 -1.61 -6.77
C THR A 151 -2.88 -2.86 -6.46
N LEU A 152 -3.06 -3.94 -7.24
CA LEU A 152 -2.31 -5.19 -7.06
C LEU A 152 -0.80 -5.01 -7.28
N VAL A 153 -0.42 -4.11 -8.18
CA VAL A 153 1.00 -3.79 -8.45
C VAL A 153 1.70 -3.34 -7.18
N PHE A 154 1.01 -2.55 -6.34
CA PHE A 154 1.55 -2.03 -5.07
C PHE A 154 1.33 -2.96 -3.89
N LEU A 155 0.29 -3.81 -3.94
CA LEU A 155 0.05 -4.84 -2.92
C LEU A 155 0.98 -6.04 -3.06
N GLY A 156 1.76 -6.10 -4.14
CA GLY A 156 2.76 -7.14 -4.34
C GLY A 156 2.21 -8.42 -4.93
N GLY A 157 1.18 -8.33 -5.77
CA GLY A 157 0.58 -9.48 -6.45
C GLY A 157 0.39 -9.26 -7.95
N ALA A 158 0.49 -10.34 -8.73
CA ALA A 158 0.04 -10.33 -10.11
C ALA A 158 -1.47 -10.63 -10.16
N PRO A 159 -2.24 -10.06 -11.11
CA PRO A 159 -3.67 -10.31 -11.24
C PRO A 159 -4.05 -11.79 -11.33
N ALA A 160 -3.23 -12.60 -11.99
CA ALA A 160 -3.43 -14.04 -12.15
C ALA A 160 -3.28 -14.82 -10.84
N ASN A 161 -2.44 -14.36 -9.91
CA ASN A 161 -2.06 -15.06 -8.68
C ASN A 161 -2.67 -14.44 -7.41
N THR A 162 -3.31 -13.28 -7.53
CA THR A 162 -3.93 -12.60 -6.39
C THR A 162 -5.39 -13.01 -6.25
N PRO A 163 -5.87 -13.30 -5.03
CA PRO A 163 -7.26 -13.67 -4.82
C PRO A 163 -8.25 -12.57 -5.27
N ALA A 164 -9.37 -12.97 -5.83
CA ALA A 164 -10.45 -12.07 -6.26
C ALA A 164 -11.03 -11.21 -5.11
N LEU A 165 -10.77 -11.58 -3.86
CA LEU A 165 -11.12 -10.79 -2.69
C LEU A 165 -10.59 -9.35 -2.78
N TYR A 166 -9.46 -9.14 -3.43
CA TYR A 166 -8.87 -7.80 -3.59
C TYR A 166 -9.70 -6.85 -4.45
N ASN A 167 -10.81 -7.31 -5.06
CA ASN A 167 -11.76 -6.42 -5.72
C ASN A 167 -12.37 -5.38 -4.75
N ILE A 168 -12.35 -5.64 -3.43
CA ILE A 168 -12.77 -4.67 -2.40
C ILE A 168 -12.03 -3.34 -2.52
N MET A 169 -10.79 -3.35 -3.05
CA MET A 169 -10.01 -2.13 -3.24
C MET A 169 -10.62 -1.18 -4.25
N SER A 170 -11.44 -1.67 -5.19
CA SER A 170 -12.13 -0.79 -6.13
C SER A 170 -13.26 0.02 -5.45
N HIS A 171 -13.93 -0.54 -4.43
CA HIS A 171 -14.85 0.23 -3.59
C HIS A 171 -14.10 1.28 -2.74
N VAL A 172 -12.97 0.89 -2.16
CA VAL A 172 -12.13 1.79 -1.38
C VAL A 172 -11.68 2.98 -2.24
N ASP A 173 -11.24 2.72 -3.45
CA ASP A 173 -10.74 3.72 -4.37
C ASP A 173 -11.84 4.66 -4.89
N VAL A 174 -12.93 4.09 -5.41
CA VAL A 174 -13.97 4.87 -6.11
C VAL A 174 -14.92 5.55 -5.12
N ASP A 175 -15.36 4.83 -4.07
CA ASP A 175 -16.44 5.28 -3.21
C ASP A 175 -15.97 5.91 -1.90
N LEU A 176 -14.97 5.29 -1.23
CA LEU A 176 -14.42 5.86 0.00
C LEU A 176 -13.47 7.01 -0.29
N GLY A 177 -12.84 7.00 -1.47
CA GLY A 177 -12.00 8.09 -1.94
C GLY A 177 -10.53 7.96 -1.58
N VAL A 178 -9.75 8.82 -2.20
CA VAL A 178 -8.31 8.97 -2.00
C VAL A 178 -8.04 10.33 -1.41
N TYR A 179 -7.26 10.38 -0.34
CA TYR A 179 -7.02 11.60 0.43
C TYR A 179 -5.53 11.85 0.58
N TYR A 180 -5.24 13.09 0.94
CA TYR A 180 -3.93 13.53 1.39
C TYR A 180 -4.06 14.22 2.73
N PRO A 181 -3.33 13.80 3.77
CA PRO A 181 -3.28 14.51 5.05
C PRO A 181 -2.34 15.72 4.95
N ASP A 182 -2.75 16.86 5.44
CA ASP A 182 -1.92 18.06 5.51
C ASP A 182 -0.63 17.75 6.28
N GLY A 183 0.53 18.05 5.66
CA GLY A 183 1.82 17.68 6.20
C GLY A 183 2.29 16.27 5.83
N GLY A 184 1.58 15.58 4.93
CA GLY A 184 1.94 14.26 4.40
C GLY A 184 1.61 13.11 5.35
N MET A 185 2.04 11.92 4.98
CA MET A 185 1.84 10.71 5.79
C MET A 185 2.57 10.78 7.14
N ALA A 186 3.58 11.64 7.26
CA ALA A 186 4.26 11.88 8.53
C ALA A 186 3.31 12.47 9.58
N ALA A 187 2.37 13.34 9.19
CA ALA A 187 1.38 13.90 10.12
C ALA A 187 0.53 12.81 10.79
N VAL A 188 0.18 11.75 10.05
CA VAL A 188 -0.54 10.59 10.61
C VAL A 188 0.29 9.86 11.65
N VAL A 189 1.59 9.70 11.38
CA VAL A 189 2.53 9.05 12.33
C VAL A 189 2.68 9.89 13.60
N ASP A 190 2.84 11.21 13.44
CA ASP A 190 2.95 12.15 14.56
C ASP A 190 1.68 12.16 15.40
N ALA A 191 0.50 12.17 14.77
CA ALA A 191 -0.79 12.07 15.46
C ALA A 191 -0.92 10.81 16.32
N VAL A 192 -0.49 9.66 15.82
CA VAL A 192 -0.49 8.40 16.59
C VAL A 192 0.53 8.45 17.73
N ALA A 193 1.71 9.06 17.49
CA ALA A 193 2.75 9.21 18.51
C ALA A 193 2.31 10.17 19.63
N ASP A 194 1.68 11.28 19.28
CA ASP A 194 1.14 12.25 20.24
C ASP A 194 0.04 11.60 21.11
N LEU A 195 -0.91 10.92 20.47
CA LEU A 195 -1.97 10.18 21.16
C LEU A 195 -1.40 9.12 22.11
N ALA A 196 -0.37 8.39 21.69
CA ALA A 196 0.29 7.40 22.53
C ALA A 196 0.98 8.06 23.75
N THR A 197 1.66 9.18 23.54
CA THR A 197 2.34 9.94 24.57
C THR A 197 1.35 10.52 25.59
N ASP A 198 0.24 11.07 25.12
CA ASP A 198 -0.85 11.58 25.99
C ASP A 198 -1.48 10.47 26.84
N ARG A 199 -1.39 9.22 26.40
CA ARG A 199 -1.83 8.03 27.16
C ARG A 199 -0.73 7.44 28.04
N GLY A 200 0.42 8.10 28.16
CA GLY A 200 1.51 7.73 29.07
C GLY A 200 2.55 6.77 28.46
N THR A 201 2.54 6.59 27.13
CA THR A 201 3.57 5.83 26.46
C THR A 201 4.86 6.64 26.40
N THR A 202 6.00 6.01 26.68
CA THR A 202 7.32 6.58 26.44
C THR A 202 7.80 6.12 25.06
N ILE A 203 8.16 7.06 24.20
CA ILE A 203 8.74 6.80 22.88
C ILE A 203 10.23 7.13 22.96
N GLU A 204 11.07 6.12 22.69
CA GLU A 204 12.51 6.27 22.61
C GLU A 204 12.99 6.01 21.19
N THR A 205 13.54 7.02 20.56
CA THR A 205 14.16 6.93 19.23
C THR A 205 15.67 6.80 19.34
N GLY A 206 16.32 6.24 18.30
CA GLY A 206 17.77 5.99 18.32
C GLY A 206 18.18 4.82 19.23
N ALA A 207 17.22 4.08 19.81
CA ALA A 207 17.45 2.91 20.65
C ALA A 207 17.39 1.63 19.79
N GLU A 208 18.43 1.36 19.01
CA GLU A 208 18.50 0.16 18.17
C GLU A 208 18.59 -1.10 19.03
N VAL A 209 17.63 -2.00 18.88
CA VAL A 209 17.60 -3.27 19.65
C VAL A 209 18.60 -4.26 19.04
N ALA A 210 19.47 -4.80 19.89
CA ALA A 210 20.47 -5.81 19.53
C ALA A 210 20.02 -7.23 19.86
N GLU A 211 19.31 -7.43 20.99
CA GLU A 211 18.87 -8.75 21.41
C GLU A 211 17.58 -8.68 22.23
N ILE A 212 16.72 -9.68 22.04
CA ILE A 212 15.52 -9.93 22.86
C ILE A 212 15.62 -11.35 23.41
N SER A 213 15.82 -11.49 24.70
CA SER A 213 15.95 -12.80 25.35
C SER A 213 14.89 -13.04 26.41
N LYS A 214 14.32 -14.25 26.45
CA LYS A 214 13.32 -14.64 27.43
C LYS A 214 13.95 -14.83 28.82
N ARG A 215 13.25 -14.38 29.84
CA ARG A 215 13.62 -14.55 31.23
C ARG A 215 12.58 -15.42 31.96
N ARG A 216 12.85 -15.76 33.19
CA ARG A 216 11.90 -16.54 34.03
C ARG A 216 10.55 -15.81 34.15
N THR A 217 10.58 -14.50 34.19
CA THR A 217 9.43 -13.61 34.16
C THR A 217 9.70 -12.50 33.16
N GLY A 218 8.92 -12.45 32.06
CA GLY A 218 9.07 -11.43 31.00
C GLY A 218 10.31 -11.65 30.12
N PHE A 219 10.87 -10.56 29.66
CA PHE A 219 11.95 -10.52 28.68
C PHE A 219 13.05 -9.54 29.12
N LEU A 220 14.24 -9.70 28.56
CA LEU A 220 15.28 -8.69 28.55
C LEU A 220 15.44 -8.22 27.09
N VAL A 221 15.37 -6.92 26.89
CA VAL A 221 15.67 -6.25 25.61
C VAL A 221 16.95 -5.46 25.82
N GLU A 222 17.95 -5.71 24.98
CA GLU A 222 19.24 -5.00 25.01
C GLU A 222 19.41 -4.20 23.72
N THR A 223 19.89 -2.96 23.84
CA THR A 223 20.22 -2.12 22.70
C THR A 223 21.66 -2.28 22.29
N VAL A 224 21.99 -1.84 21.06
CA VAL A 224 23.37 -1.83 20.55
C VAL A 224 24.30 -0.97 21.44
N GLU A 225 23.77 0.09 22.08
CA GLU A 225 24.49 0.96 22.99
C GLU A 225 24.66 0.37 24.41
N GLY A 226 23.98 -0.75 24.70
CA GLY A 226 24.08 -1.47 25.98
C GLY A 226 23.02 -1.08 27.00
N ASP A 227 22.03 -0.31 26.63
CA ASP A 227 20.85 -0.06 27.47
C ASP A 227 19.99 -1.32 27.58
N THR A 228 19.33 -1.48 28.71
CA THR A 228 18.53 -2.69 28.98
C THR A 228 17.13 -2.35 29.47
N TYR A 229 16.14 -3.08 28.96
CA TYR A 229 14.73 -3.00 29.37
C TYR A 229 14.25 -4.39 29.83
N ASN A 230 13.34 -4.40 30.81
CA ASN A 230 12.83 -5.66 31.39
C ASN A 230 11.28 -5.69 31.30
N PRO A 231 10.69 -5.78 30.10
CA PRO A 231 9.25 -5.82 29.93
C PRO A 231 8.67 -7.21 30.26
N GLU A 232 7.40 -7.25 30.64
CA GLU A 232 6.64 -8.50 30.78
C GLU A 232 6.24 -9.08 29.41
N VAL A 233 6.01 -8.20 28.42
CA VAL A 233 5.60 -8.54 27.05
C VAL A 233 6.40 -7.70 26.07
N VAL A 234 6.81 -8.28 24.96
CA VAL A 234 7.43 -7.61 23.83
C VAL A 234 6.55 -7.80 22.58
N VAL A 235 6.24 -6.71 21.88
CA VAL A 235 5.61 -6.74 20.57
C VAL A 235 6.62 -6.21 19.57
N SER A 236 7.13 -7.07 18.69
CA SER A 236 8.04 -6.66 17.62
C SER A 236 7.23 -6.32 16.37
N ASN A 237 7.38 -5.07 15.89
CA ASN A 237 6.87 -4.60 14.60
C ASN A 237 8.03 -4.36 13.60
N ALA A 238 9.21 -4.91 13.88
CA ALA A 238 10.30 -4.99 12.93
C ALA A 238 10.00 -6.07 11.87
N ASP A 239 10.85 -6.18 10.85
CA ASP A 239 10.75 -7.29 9.90
C ASP A 239 10.81 -8.63 10.65
N TYR A 240 9.95 -9.58 10.22
CA TYR A 240 9.80 -10.82 10.98
C TYR A 240 11.04 -11.71 10.87
N ALA A 241 11.64 -11.82 9.69
CA ALA A 241 12.88 -12.56 9.52
C ALA A 241 14.02 -11.92 10.34
N HIS A 242 14.15 -10.58 10.31
CA HIS A 242 15.08 -9.84 11.14
C HIS A 242 14.83 -10.08 12.64
N THR A 243 13.58 -10.02 13.08
CA THR A 243 13.25 -10.29 14.49
C THR A 243 13.70 -11.70 14.91
N GLU A 244 13.44 -12.71 14.08
CA GLU A 244 13.80 -14.09 14.41
C GLU A 244 15.30 -14.37 14.27
N LEU A 245 15.92 -13.92 13.16
CA LEU A 245 17.30 -14.28 12.85
C LEU A 245 18.33 -13.45 13.60
N ASP A 246 18.03 -12.17 13.82
CA ASP A 246 19.00 -11.22 14.36
C ASP A 246 18.72 -10.85 15.82
N LEU A 247 17.44 -10.72 16.21
CA LEU A 247 17.10 -10.26 17.56
C LEU A 247 16.83 -11.39 18.55
N LEU A 248 16.35 -12.57 18.10
CA LEU A 248 16.07 -13.70 18.99
C LEU A 248 17.21 -14.71 19.02
N PRO A 249 17.56 -15.26 20.21
CA PRO A 249 18.50 -16.35 20.30
C PRO A 249 17.97 -17.59 19.60
N ALA A 250 18.85 -18.41 19.01
CA ALA A 250 18.50 -19.53 18.13
C ALA A 250 17.46 -20.52 18.72
N HIS A 251 17.45 -20.71 20.02
CA HIS A 251 16.53 -21.65 20.70
C HIS A 251 15.11 -21.07 20.92
N GLU A 252 14.90 -19.80 20.66
CA GLU A 252 13.60 -19.12 20.77
C GLU A 252 12.95 -18.84 19.40
N ARG A 253 13.68 -19.07 18.29
CA ARG A 253 13.21 -18.89 16.92
C ARG A 253 12.19 -19.94 16.52
N GLN A 254 11.20 -19.57 15.72
CA GLN A 254 10.27 -20.52 15.10
C GLN A 254 10.79 -21.01 13.74
N GLY A 255 11.54 -20.15 13.02
CA GLY A 255 12.19 -20.44 11.75
C GLY A 255 13.70 -20.24 11.82
N ASP A 256 14.44 -21.08 11.11
CA ASP A 256 15.88 -20.90 10.86
C ASP A 256 16.13 -20.17 9.53
N ALA A 257 17.40 -19.98 9.18
CA ALA A 257 17.77 -19.33 7.93
C ALA A 257 17.20 -20.06 6.69
N ASP A 258 17.25 -21.41 6.70
CA ASP A 258 16.74 -22.21 5.57
C ASP A 258 15.21 -22.06 5.42
N TYR A 259 14.49 -21.94 6.56
CA TYR A 259 13.05 -21.63 6.52
C TYR A 259 12.79 -20.29 5.85
N TRP A 260 13.50 -19.22 6.23
CA TRP A 260 13.31 -17.88 5.69
C TRP A 260 13.77 -17.78 4.23
N ASP A 261 14.90 -18.40 3.87
CA ASP A 261 15.39 -18.45 2.48
C ASP A 261 14.41 -19.15 1.53
N SER A 262 13.58 -20.06 2.06
CA SER A 262 12.56 -20.77 1.29
C SER A 262 11.26 -19.99 1.08
N ARG A 263 11.10 -18.80 1.68
CA ARG A 263 9.88 -18.00 1.58
C ARG A 263 9.83 -17.23 0.26
N THR A 264 8.62 -17.01 -0.24
CA THR A 264 8.39 -16.07 -1.34
C THR A 264 8.30 -14.67 -0.76
N TYR A 265 9.23 -13.83 -1.14
CA TYR A 265 9.25 -12.43 -0.74
C TYR A 265 8.32 -11.59 -1.62
N ALA A 266 7.78 -10.52 -1.03
CA ALA A 266 7.07 -9.50 -1.78
C ALA A 266 8.02 -8.77 -2.75
N PRO A 267 7.50 -8.13 -3.80
CA PRO A 267 8.29 -7.27 -4.66
C PRO A 267 9.09 -6.24 -3.88
N SER A 268 10.25 -5.91 -4.41
CA SER A 268 11.03 -4.73 -4.03
C SER A 268 10.61 -3.54 -4.88
N ALA A 269 11.23 -2.40 -4.68
CA ALA A 269 10.96 -1.20 -5.45
C ALA A 269 12.25 -0.45 -5.80
N PHE A 270 12.30 0.09 -7.01
CA PHE A 270 13.24 1.12 -7.39
C PHE A 270 12.58 2.49 -7.16
N LEU A 271 13.22 3.33 -6.34
CA LEU A 271 12.66 4.60 -5.90
C LEU A 271 13.50 5.77 -6.40
N LEU A 272 12.85 6.82 -6.88
CA LEU A 272 13.47 8.12 -7.17
C LEU A 272 12.78 9.19 -6.33
N TYR A 273 13.56 10.06 -5.72
CA TYR A 273 13.11 11.29 -5.06
C TYR A 273 13.73 12.47 -5.80
N LEU A 274 12.91 13.25 -6.47
CA LEU A 274 13.33 14.28 -7.41
C LEU A 274 12.76 15.64 -6.98
N GLY A 275 13.65 16.62 -6.77
CA GLY A 275 13.26 18.04 -6.74
C GLY A 275 13.36 18.59 -8.16
N VAL A 276 12.28 19.18 -8.67
CA VAL A 276 12.16 19.66 -10.04
C VAL A 276 11.88 21.16 -10.04
N GLU A 277 12.59 21.93 -10.86
CA GLU A 277 12.30 23.34 -11.07
C GLU A 277 11.04 23.48 -11.96
N GLY A 278 10.06 24.26 -11.50
CA GLY A 278 8.78 24.46 -12.18
C GLY A 278 7.74 23.40 -11.86
N ASP A 279 6.62 23.46 -12.61
CA ASP A 279 5.52 22.52 -12.50
C ASP A 279 5.82 21.26 -13.31
N VAL A 280 5.21 20.14 -12.89
CA VAL A 280 5.38 18.83 -13.57
C VAL A 280 4.11 18.41 -14.32
N ASP A 281 3.36 19.39 -14.84
CA ASP A 281 2.21 19.12 -15.71
C ASP A 281 2.61 18.17 -16.86
N PRO A 282 1.80 17.18 -17.21
CA PRO A 282 0.41 16.94 -16.79
C PRO A 282 0.23 15.93 -15.64
N LEU A 283 1.22 15.74 -14.76
CA LEU A 283 1.07 14.86 -13.61
C LEU A 283 0.09 15.48 -12.59
N THR A 284 -0.60 14.60 -11.85
CA THR A 284 -1.44 14.96 -10.68
C THR A 284 -0.80 14.45 -9.42
N HIS A 285 -1.40 14.68 -8.24
CA HIS A 285 -0.87 14.16 -6.98
C HIS A 285 -0.47 12.67 -7.09
N HIS A 286 -1.39 11.85 -7.56
CA HIS A 286 -1.11 10.45 -7.89
C HIS A 286 -1.22 10.24 -9.39
N THR A 287 -0.18 9.70 -9.99
CA THR A 287 -0.14 9.38 -11.42
C THR A 287 0.44 7.99 -11.63
N LEU A 288 -0.22 7.19 -12.42
CA LEU A 288 0.22 5.87 -12.84
C LEU A 288 0.63 5.90 -14.29
N VAL A 289 1.69 5.20 -14.65
CA VAL A 289 2.11 4.99 -16.03
C VAL A 289 2.11 3.50 -16.30
N LEU A 290 1.20 3.06 -17.16
CA LEU A 290 0.96 1.65 -17.43
C LEU A 290 1.34 1.30 -18.87
N PRO A 291 2.07 0.20 -19.11
CA PRO A 291 2.30 -0.33 -20.46
C PRO A 291 0.99 -0.89 -21.04
N GLU A 292 0.92 -1.04 -22.36
CA GLU A 292 -0.24 -1.65 -23.02
C GLU A 292 -0.47 -3.09 -22.53
N ASP A 293 0.60 -3.82 -22.34
CA ASP A 293 0.64 -5.16 -21.75
C ASP A 293 1.59 -5.15 -20.55
N TRP A 294 1.08 -5.36 -19.38
CA TRP A 294 1.86 -5.40 -18.15
C TRP A 294 2.27 -6.81 -17.69
N ASP A 295 1.77 -7.87 -18.34
CA ASP A 295 2.12 -9.24 -17.98
C ASP A 295 3.62 -9.50 -18.02
N PRO A 296 4.40 -8.98 -19.02
CA PRO A 296 5.85 -9.09 -19.00
C PRO A 296 6.53 -8.43 -17.81
N HIS A 297 5.92 -7.40 -17.21
CA HIS A 297 6.42 -6.78 -15.98
C HIS A 297 6.23 -7.72 -14.79
N PHE A 298 5.04 -8.29 -14.62
CA PHE A 298 4.77 -9.27 -13.57
C PHE A 298 5.63 -10.52 -13.70
N GLU A 299 5.84 -11.02 -14.93
CA GLU A 299 6.76 -12.13 -15.18
C GLU A 299 8.17 -11.82 -14.66
N ARG A 300 8.66 -10.57 -14.85
CA ARG A 300 9.97 -10.14 -14.36
C ARG A 300 10.04 -9.96 -12.84
N ILE A 301 8.93 -9.80 -12.18
CA ILE A 301 8.88 -9.71 -10.71
C ILE A 301 8.81 -11.11 -10.09
N PHE A 302 7.93 -11.99 -10.59
CA PHE A 302 7.54 -13.22 -9.89
C PHE A 302 8.11 -14.51 -10.49
N ASP A 303 8.18 -14.62 -11.83
CA ASP A 303 8.47 -15.89 -12.50
C ASP A 303 9.91 -15.99 -13.01
N ALA A 304 10.43 -14.90 -13.57
CA ALA A 304 11.78 -14.82 -14.13
C ALA A 304 12.46 -13.51 -13.69
N PRO A 305 12.89 -13.42 -12.40
CA PRO A 305 13.41 -12.19 -11.79
C PRO A 305 14.45 -11.48 -12.62
N ALA A 306 14.15 -10.26 -13.03
CA ALA A 306 15.06 -9.40 -13.80
C ALA A 306 14.56 -7.95 -13.77
N TRP A 307 15.46 -7.00 -14.06
CA TRP A 307 15.08 -5.61 -14.28
C TRP A 307 14.06 -5.50 -15.43
N PRO A 308 12.86 -4.91 -15.19
CA PRO A 308 11.83 -4.82 -16.21
C PRO A 308 12.28 -3.91 -17.36
N ARG A 309 11.86 -4.27 -18.59
CA ARG A 309 12.20 -3.50 -19.78
C ARG A 309 11.24 -2.38 -20.06
N ASP A 310 9.98 -2.63 -19.83
CA ASP A 310 8.85 -1.70 -19.99
C ASP A 310 7.98 -1.72 -18.72
N PRO A 311 8.47 -1.06 -17.63
CA PRO A 311 7.78 -1.15 -16.34
C PRO A 311 6.49 -0.34 -16.30
N ALA A 312 5.50 -0.83 -15.55
CA ALA A 312 4.53 0.02 -14.92
C ALA A 312 5.21 0.79 -13.79
N TYR A 313 4.85 2.05 -13.56
CA TYR A 313 5.38 2.82 -12.45
C TYR A 313 4.37 3.86 -11.94
N TYR A 314 4.62 4.29 -10.73
CA TYR A 314 3.82 5.27 -10.03
C TYR A 314 4.64 6.54 -9.78
N CYS A 315 4.00 7.68 -9.99
CA CYS A 315 4.52 8.99 -9.64
C CYS A 315 3.62 9.63 -8.58
N CYS A 316 4.22 10.18 -7.53
CA CYS A 316 3.54 11.00 -6.54
C CYS A 316 4.11 12.41 -6.57
N VAL A 317 3.24 13.41 -6.66
CA VAL A 317 3.60 14.83 -6.68
C VAL A 317 2.87 15.52 -5.53
N PRO A 318 3.33 15.37 -4.27
CA PRO A 318 2.67 16.00 -3.12
C PRO A 318 2.54 17.51 -3.25
N SER A 319 3.52 18.18 -3.89
CA SER A 319 3.49 19.62 -4.14
C SER A 319 2.34 20.10 -5.08
N ALA A 320 1.65 19.18 -5.76
CA ALA A 320 0.42 19.51 -6.49
C ALA A 320 -0.76 19.82 -5.56
N THR A 321 -0.66 19.43 -4.29
CA THR A 321 -1.69 19.60 -3.24
C THR A 321 -1.18 20.46 -2.09
N ASP A 322 0.06 20.24 -1.65
CA ASP A 322 0.68 20.88 -0.49
C ASP A 322 1.91 21.71 -0.91
N GLU A 323 1.77 23.04 -0.92
CA GLU A 323 2.88 23.94 -1.28
C GLU A 323 4.04 23.92 -0.27
N SER A 324 3.86 23.34 0.93
CA SER A 324 4.88 23.35 1.97
C SER A 324 6.00 22.33 1.75
N VAL A 325 5.79 21.34 0.88
CA VAL A 325 6.71 20.20 0.68
C VAL A 325 7.78 20.44 -0.40
N ALA A 326 7.75 21.60 -1.06
CA ALA A 326 8.75 22.00 -2.04
C ALA A 326 9.07 23.51 -1.95
N PRO A 327 10.26 23.96 -2.36
CA PRO A 327 10.56 25.38 -2.47
C PRO A 327 9.62 26.06 -3.48
N ALA A 328 9.33 27.35 -3.28
CA ALA A 328 8.47 28.12 -4.20
C ALA A 328 8.95 28.03 -5.66
N GLY A 329 8.03 27.69 -6.56
CA GLY A 329 8.31 27.50 -7.98
C GLY A 329 9.01 26.18 -8.32
N HIS A 330 8.97 25.21 -7.42
CA HIS A 330 9.50 23.86 -7.64
C HIS A 330 8.44 22.81 -7.29
N SER A 331 8.63 21.60 -7.79
CA SER A 331 7.81 20.43 -7.49
C SER A 331 8.67 19.31 -6.88
N ASN A 332 8.13 18.58 -5.90
CA ASN A 332 8.71 17.34 -5.47
C ASN A 332 8.03 16.17 -6.21
N LEU A 333 8.83 15.23 -6.68
CA LEU A 333 8.36 14.06 -7.41
C LEU A 333 8.97 12.79 -6.82
N PHE A 334 8.12 11.90 -6.36
CA PHE A 334 8.50 10.55 -5.94
C PHE A 334 8.08 9.56 -7.02
N VAL A 335 9.01 8.73 -7.49
CA VAL A 335 8.73 7.67 -8.48
C VAL A 335 8.99 6.31 -7.88
N LEU A 336 8.04 5.40 -8.02
CA LEU A 336 8.13 4.02 -7.57
C LEU A 336 7.94 3.06 -8.73
N VAL A 337 8.92 2.19 -8.94
CA VAL A 337 8.87 1.10 -9.92
C VAL A 337 8.97 -0.22 -9.18
N PRO A 338 7.94 -1.09 -9.20
CA PRO A 338 8.03 -2.42 -8.65
C PRO A 338 9.06 -3.27 -9.41
N ILE A 339 9.90 -3.97 -8.67
CA ILE A 339 10.94 -4.86 -9.21
C ILE A 339 11.01 -6.14 -8.38
N ALA A 340 11.62 -7.18 -8.90
CA ALA A 340 11.91 -8.39 -8.13
C ALA A 340 12.86 -8.08 -6.95
N PRO A 341 12.73 -8.79 -5.81
CA PRO A 341 13.76 -8.76 -4.78
C PRO A 341 15.06 -9.39 -5.28
N ASP A 342 16.16 -9.12 -4.59
CA ASP A 342 17.48 -9.75 -4.78
C ASP A 342 18.07 -9.64 -6.20
N LEU A 343 17.69 -8.64 -6.97
CA LEU A 343 18.31 -8.35 -8.25
C LEU A 343 19.76 -7.87 -8.08
N GLU A 344 20.64 -8.31 -8.98
CA GLU A 344 21.99 -7.75 -9.04
C GLU A 344 21.92 -6.24 -9.24
N ASP A 345 22.47 -5.50 -8.28
CA ASP A 345 22.36 -4.06 -8.18
C ASP A 345 23.74 -3.38 -8.16
N GLY A 346 23.78 -2.14 -8.63
CA GLY A 346 24.96 -1.28 -8.60
C GLY A 346 24.71 0.07 -9.25
N PRO A 347 25.58 1.07 -9.02
CA PRO A 347 25.36 2.43 -9.51
C PRO A 347 25.08 2.49 -11.03
N GLN A 348 25.84 1.75 -11.83
CA GLN A 348 25.65 1.72 -13.29
C GLN A 348 24.32 1.07 -13.71
N THR A 349 23.84 0.09 -12.96
CA THR A 349 22.54 -0.56 -13.21
C THR A 349 21.42 0.39 -12.87
N ARG A 350 21.52 1.07 -11.73
CA ARG A 350 20.55 2.09 -11.29
C ARG A 350 20.48 3.26 -12.27
N ASP A 351 21.62 3.78 -12.73
CA ASP A 351 21.67 4.86 -13.73
C ASP A 351 20.99 4.48 -15.04
N ARG A 352 21.33 3.29 -15.58
CA ARG A 352 20.71 2.78 -16.80
C ARG A 352 19.20 2.56 -16.66
N PHE A 353 18.76 2.14 -15.47
CA PHE A 353 17.33 1.92 -15.22
C PHE A 353 16.59 3.24 -15.04
N ARG A 354 17.17 4.21 -14.32
CA ARG A 354 16.64 5.58 -14.20
C ARG A 354 16.44 6.21 -15.60
N ASP A 355 17.45 6.10 -16.48
CA ASP A 355 17.40 6.71 -17.83
C ASP A 355 16.37 6.02 -18.75
N ARG A 356 15.76 4.93 -18.32
CA ARG A 356 14.71 4.20 -19.03
C ARG A 356 13.30 4.64 -18.60
N ILE A 357 13.14 5.05 -17.37
CA ILE A 357 11.88 5.55 -16.78
C ILE A 357 11.63 6.98 -17.25
#